data_f4ffb226c11bea82d423197fd23df5e9
#
_entry.id   f4ffb226c11bea82d423197fd23df5e9
#
_cell.length_a   1.000
_cell.length_b   1.000
_cell.length_c   1.000
_cell.angle_alpha   90.00
_cell.angle_beta   90.00
_cell.angle_gamma   90.00
#
_symmetry.space_group_name_H-M   'P 1'
#
loop_
_entity.id
_entity.type
_entity.pdbx_description
1 polymer ?
#
loop_
_entity_poly.entity_id
_entity_poly.type
_entity_poly.pdbx_seq_one_letter_code
_entity_poly.pdbx_strand_id
1 'polypeptide(L)'
;MEQEIFFTNKDFDFSKITISQPIAVQGGAYFTKIRYDNNPLYIQTHKCLTKQGLNETSKRAYIDLMYTNDDDEIIEWFESLESKLIELIYSKKDLWFQNEMDMSDIENSFNSITRAFRGGKYHLIRTIIPKNKTMSSQYKCTMYDENENILEINELNESHSIIPILEVQGIKFSARSFHVEVVGKQIMILNNKPIFNSCLIKKKNVEVPKHLEEDNSNVKNNTNTLEEIDTNNEEEDTVNHIIDEENKNTNIINDLLNSDNDEI
;
A
#
# COMPACT_ATOMS: atom_id res chain seq x y z
N MET A 1 9.68 -12.51 25.04
CA MET A 1 10.45 -11.37 24.51
C MET A 1 9.53 -10.62 23.59
N GLU A 2 9.36 -9.35 23.83
CA GLU A 2 8.57 -8.47 22.98
C GLU A 2 9.31 -8.28 21.65
N GLN A 3 8.60 -8.36 20.53
CA GLN A 3 9.21 -8.22 19.21
C GLN A 3 9.40 -6.74 18.93
N GLU A 4 10.64 -6.31 18.73
CA GLU A 4 10.95 -4.92 18.42
C GLU A 4 10.61 -4.61 16.95
N ILE A 5 9.93 -3.47 16.72
CA ILE A 5 9.55 -2.96 15.42
C ILE A 5 10.17 -1.59 15.25
N PHE A 6 10.97 -1.42 14.20
CA PHE A 6 11.69 -0.18 13.91
C PHE A 6 10.91 0.67 12.91
N PHE A 7 11.03 1.98 13.01
CA PHE A 7 10.54 2.90 11.99
C PHE A 7 11.60 3.12 10.92
N THR A 8 11.13 3.34 9.68
CA THR A 8 11.99 3.69 8.53
C THR A 8 12.33 5.17 8.57
N ASN A 9 13.19 5.57 9.50
CA ASN A 9 13.60 6.94 9.74
C ASN A 9 15.13 7.07 9.81
N LYS A 10 15.62 8.31 9.93
CA LYS A 10 17.07 8.63 9.97
C LYS A 10 17.78 8.16 11.23
N ASP A 11 17.05 7.81 12.27
CA ASP A 11 17.63 7.34 13.55
C ASP A 11 17.97 5.85 13.53
N PHE A 12 17.65 5.14 12.43
CA PHE A 12 17.89 3.71 12.30
C PHE A 12 19.39 3.43 12.15
N ASP A 13 19.92 2.57 13.03
CA ASP A 13 21.35 2.21 13.07
C ASP A 13 21.68 1.02 12.16
N PHE A 14 22.04 1.27 10.91
CA PHE A 14 22.40 0.24 9.94
C PHE A 14 23.66 -0.56 10.34
N SER A 15 24.48 -0.09 11.30
CA SER A 15 25.69 -0.81 11.74
C SER A 15 25.36 -2.14 12.45
N LYS A 16 24.16 -2.26 13.01
CA LYS A 16 23.66 -3.45 13.71
C LYS A 16 23.12 -4.53 12.77
N ILE A 17 23.05 -4.24 11.47
CA ILE A 17 22.63 -5.23 10.48
C ILE A 17 23.74 -6.25 10.27
N THR A 18 23.36 -7.52 10.29
CA THR A 18 24.21 -8.66 9.99
C THR A 18 23.52 -9.61 9.03
N ILE A 19 24.29 -10.41 8.31
CA ILE A 19 23.80 -11.47 7.42
C ILE A 19 24.39 -12.83 7.83
N SER A 20 23.52 -13.85 7.81
CA SER A 20 23.88 -15.22 8.19
C SER A 20 24.64 -15.92 7.07
N GLN A 21 25.22 -17.10 7.36
CA GLN A 21 25.75 -17.96 6.30
C GLN A 21 24.66 -18.34 5.32
N PRO A 22 24.90 -18.23 3.99
CA PRO A 22 23.93 -18.67 2.97
C PRO A 22 23.66 -20.18 3.06
N ILE A 23 22.40 -20.55 2.93
CA ILE A 23 21.94 -21.93 2.84
C ILE A 23 21.33 -22.19 1.46
N ALA A 24 21.56 -23.40 0.93
CA ALA A 24 20.94 -23.82 -0.32
C ALA A 24 19.43 -23.93 -0.16
N VAL A 25 18.67 -23.39 -1.14
CA VAL A 25 17.21 -23.49 -1.20
C VAL A 25 16.78 -24.12 -2.52
N GLN A 26 15.52 -24.53 -2.59
CA GLN A 26 14.96 -25.18 -3.79
C GLN A 26 15.18 -24.31 -5.05
N GLY A 27 15.56 -24.96 -6.15
CA GLY A 27 15.77 -24.30 -7.45
C GLY A 27 17.20 -23.80 -7.69
N GLY A 28 18.20 -24.31 -6.95
CA GLY A 28 19.62 -23.97 -7.17
C GLY A 28 20.02 -22.58 -6.72
N ALA A 29 19.20 -21.93 -5.89
CA ALA A 29 19.49 -20.65 -5.28
C ALA A 29 20.01 -20.83 -3.85
N TYR A 30 20.60 -19.78 -3.32
CA TYR A 30 21.00 -19.70 -1.93
C TYR A 30 20.22 -18.59 -1.23
N PHE A 31 20.05 -18.71 0.09
CA PHE A 31 19.36 -17.72 0.90
C PHE A 31 20.13 -17.40 2.17
N THR A 32 20.37 -16.12 2.44
CA THR A 32 20.92 -15.65 3.73
C THR A 32 19.88 -14.82 4.46
N LYS A 33 19.79 -15.00 5.78
CA LYS A 33 18.90 -14.21 6.63
C LYS A 33 19.55 -12.88 6.98
N ILE A 34 18.77 -11.81 6.91
CA ILE A 34 19.12 -10.51 7.45
C ILE A 34 18.71 -10.48 8.93
N ARG A 35 19.57 -9.93 9.78
CA ARG A 35 19.36 -9.82 11.22
C ARG A 35 19.70 -8.41 11.68
N TYR A 36 19.00 -7.96 12.71
CA TYR A 36 19.32 -6.76 13.46
C TYR A 36 19.53 -7.14 14.92
N ASP A 37 20.73 -6.90 15.47
CA ASP A 37 21.13 -7.39 16.80
C ASP A 37 20.80 -8.89 17.01
N ASN A 38 21.06 -9.74 16.01
CA ASN A 38 20.77 -11.18 15.95
C ASN A 38 19.27 -11.56 15.90
N ASN A 39 18.35 -10.59 15.92
CA ASN A 39 16.91 -10.80 15.80
C ASN A 39 16.41 -10.59 14.35
N PRO A 40 15.23 -11.09 13.97
CA PRO A 40 14.60 -10.70 12.72
C PRO A 40 14.40 -9.18 12.65
N LEU A 41 14.61 -8.58 11.48
CA LEU A 41 14.39 -7.16 11.27
C LEU A 41 12.93 -6.91 10.86
N TYR A 42 12.15 -6.31 11.76
CA TYR A 42 10.80 -5.83 11.49
C TYR A 42 10.80 -4.32 11.43
N ILE A 43 10.16 -3.80 10.39
CA ILE A 43 10.03 -2.36 10.17
C ILE A 43 8.57 -1.98 9.98
N GLN A 44 8.18 -0.83 10.49
CA GLN A 44 6.93 -0.17 10.16
C GLN A 44 7.23 1.03 9.27
N THR A 45 6.60 1.06 8.10
CA THR A 45 6.71 2.22 7.23
C THR A 45 5.60 3.23 7.54
N HIS A 46 5.73 4.45 7.04
CA HIS A 46 4.61 5.39 7.06
C HIS A 46 3.52 4.99 6.06
N LYS A 47 2.46 5.78 6.02
CA LYS A 47 1.31 5.56 5.14
C LYS A 47 1.72 5.50 3.67
N CYS A 48 1.21 4.51 2.94
CA CYS A 48 1.39 4.38 1.50
C CYS A 48 0.11 3.89 0.81
N LEU A 49 0.15 3.83 -0.52
CA LEU A 49 -0.85 3.18 -1.35
C LEU A 49 -0.33 1.82 -1.82
N THR A 50 -1.16 1.10 -2.57
CA THR A 50 -0.75 -0.09 -3.32
C THR A 50 -0.97 0.13 -4.82
N LYS A 51 -0.15 -0.50 -5.65
CA LYS A 51 -0.34 -0.40 -7.10
C LYS A 51 -1.66 -1.03 -7.56
N GLN A 52 -2.02 -2.20 -7.01
CA GLN A 52 -3.17 -3.01 -7.44
C GLN A 52 -3.80 -3.82 -6.29
N GLY A 53 -3.47 -3.51 -5.01
CA GLY A 53 -3.84 -4.38 -3.90
C GLY A 53 -3.06 -5.71 -3.90
N LEU A 54 -3.74 -6.80 -3.50
CA LEU A 54 -3.14 -8.13 -3.47
C LEU A 54 -3.07 -8.73 -4.87
N ASN A 55 -1.85 -9.09 -5.28
CA ASN A 55 -1.61 -9.83 -6.51
C ASN A 55 -1.32 -11.29 -6.19
N GLU A 56 -2.00 -12.20 -6.89
CA GLU A 56 -1.83 -13.62 -6.70
C GLU A 56 -1.45 -14.31 -8.01
N THR A 57 -0.34 -15.05 -7.97
CA THR A 57 0.08 -15.93 -9.03
C THR A 57 -0.01 -17.39 -8.55
N SER A 58 0.10 -18.35 -9.45
CA SER A 58 0.12 -19.78 -9.09
C SER A 58 1.19 -20.16 -8.05
N LYS A 59 2.26 -19.37 -7.94
CA LYS A 59 3.40 -19.64 -7.06
C LYS A 59 3.51 -18.71 -5.86
N ARG A 60 3.05 -17.47 -5.96
CA ARG A 60 3.28 -16.42 -4.95
C ARG A 60 2.09 -15.45 -4.86
N ALA A 61 1.89 -14.89 -3.68
CA ALA A 61 1.09 -13.70 -3.48
C ALA A 61 2.00 -12.55 -3.04
N TYR A 62 1.73 -11.35 -3.51
CA TYR A 62 2.51 -10.16 -3.20
C TYR A 62 1.66 -8.89 -3.30
N ILE A 63 2.14 -7.84 -2.69
CA ILE A 63 1.61 -6.47 -2.79
C ILE A 63 2.77 -5.58 -3.23
N ASP A 64 2.58 -4.74 -4.23
CA ASP A 64 3.51 -3.68 -4.58
C ASP A 64 3.10 -2.40 -3.82
N LEU A 65 3.79 -2.11 -2.70
CA LEU A 65 3.62 -0.87 -1.95
C LEU A 65 4.08 0.30 -2.82
N MET A 66 3.33 1.39 -2.81
CA MET A 66 3.56 2.53 -3.69
C MET A 66 3.74 3.81 -2.87
N TYR A 67 4.93 4.39 -2.96
CA TYR A 67 5.34 5.63 -2.32
C TYR A 67 5.49 6.72 -3.38
N THR A 68 5.22 7.97 -3.03
CA THR A 68 5.44 9.12 -3.90
C THR A 68 6.89 9.61 -3.80
N ASN A 69 7.32 10.46 -4.73
CA ASN A 69 8.64 11.09 -4.63
C ASN A 69 8.78 12.04 -3.42
N ASP A 70 7.67 12.43 -2.80
CA ASP A 70 7.70 13.25 -1.59
C ASP A 70 7.98 12.41 -0.33
N ASP A 71 8.03 11.08 -0.48
CA ASP A 71 8.34 10.12 0.58
C ASP A 71 9.84 9.79 0.62
N ASP A 72 10.71 10.80 0.47
CA ASP A 72 12.17 10.65 0.35
C ASP A 72 12.77 9.83 1.50
N GLU A 73 12.26 9.99 2.72
CA GLU A 73 12.83 9.33 3.91
C GLU A 73 12.81 7.79 3.80
N ILE A 74 11.73 7.20 3.28
CA ILE A 74 11.67 5.74 3.12
C ILE A 74 12.52 5.26 1.95
N ILE A 75 12.61 6.05 0.88
CA ILE A 75 13.44 5.72 -0.28
C ILE A 75 14.91 5.73 0.14
N GLU A 76 15.38 6.80 0.81
CA GLU A 76 16.71 6.91 1.37
C GLU A 76 17.03 5.78 2.37
N TRP A 77 16.04 5.38 3.17
CA TRP A 77 16.19 4.28 4.12
C TRP A 77 16.48 2.95 3.40
N PHE A 78 15.72 2.62 2.35
CA PHE A 78 15.96 1.39 1.57
C PHE A 78 17.26 1.45 0.78
N GLU A 79 17.64 2.59 0.22
CA GLU A 79 18.94 2.78 -0.44
C GLU A 79 20.11 2.60 0.53
N SER A 80 19.98 3.11 1.76
CA SER A 80 20.95 2.92 2.83
C SER A 80 21.06 1.45 3.25
N LEU A 81 19.92 0.74 3.32
CA LEU A 81 19.87 -0.69 3.56
C LEU A 81 20.58 -1.46 2.43
N GLU A 82 20.30 -1.15 1.16
CA GLU A 82 20.93 -1.76 0.00
C GLU A 82 22.45 -1.59 0.06
N SER A 83 22.93 -0.37 0.28
CA SER A 83 24.35 -0.05 0.40
C SER A 83 25.01 -0.87 1.52
N LYS A 84 24.34 -0.98 2.67
CA LYS A 84 24.85 -1.79 3.80
C LYS A 84 24.88 -3.28 3.47
N LEU A 85 23.88 -3.80 2.78
CA LEU A 85 23.85 -5.22 2.38
C LEU A 85 24.93 -5.54 1.35
N ILE A 86 25.16 -4.67 0.38
CA ILE A 86 26.26 -4.80 -0.61
C ILE A 86 27.61 -4.82 0.09
N GLU A 87 27.87 -3.91 1.04
CA GLU A 87 29.08 -3.90 1.85
C GLU A 87 29.28 -5.23 2.61
N LEU A 88 28.21 -5.73 3.24
CA LEU A 88 28.26 -7.00 3.98
C LEU A 88 28.52 -8.21 3.08
N ILE A 89 27.92 -8.25 1.88
CA ILE A 89 28.17 -9.31 0.88
C ILE A 89 29.64 -9.24 0.45
N TYR A 90 30.12 -8.04 0.12
CA TYR A 90 31.50 -7.84 -0.30
C TYR A 90 32.50 -8.30 0.77
N SER A 91 32.25 -8.00 2.04
CA SER A 91 33.10 -8.45 3.15
C SER A 91 33.19 -9.97 3.31
N LYS A 92 32.25 -10.71 2.72
CA LYS A 92 32.16 -12.19 2.82
C LYS A 92 32.37 -12.90 1.48
N LYS A 93 32.68 -12.15 0.42
CA LYS A 93 32.74 -12.65 -0.97
C LYS A 93 33.62 -13.88 -1.14
N ASP A 94 34.83 -13.88 -0.53
CA ASP A 94 35.81 -14.95 -0.67
C ASP A 94 35.38 -16.27 0.01
N LEU A 95 34.43 -16.18 0.97
CA LEU A 95 33.84 -17.33 1.65
C LEU A 95 32.59 -17.86 0.94
N TRP A 96 31.89 -17.01 0.14
CA TRP A 96 30.57 -17.33 -0.39
C TRP A 96 30.59 -17.63 -1.88
N PHE A 97 31.49 -17.01 -2.64
CA PHE A 97 31.56 -17.16 -4.09
C PHE A 97 32.79 -17.95 -4.51
N GLN A 98 32.63 -18.80 -5.50
CA GLN A 98 33.73 -19.58 -6.08
C GLN A 98 34.58 -18.74 -7.03
N ASN A 99 33.97 -17.78 -7.68
CA ASN A 99 34.65 -16.84 -8.58
C ASN A 99 35.02 -15.57 -7.81
N GLU A 100 36.12 -14.98 -8.17
CA GLU A 100 36.51 -13.70 -7.64
C GLU A 100 35.48 -12.64 -8.11
N MET A 101 34.94 -11.87 -7.17
CA MET A 101 33.98 -10.80 -7.44
C MET A 101 34.51 -9.50 -6.84
N ASP A 102 34.47 -8.44 -7.62
CA ASP A 102 34.74 -7.11 -7.12
C ASP A 102 33.46 -6.43 -6.58
N MET A 103 33.58 -5.20 -6.11
CA MET A 103 32.43 -4.44 -5.60
C MET A 103 31.40 -4.18 -6.70
N SER A 104 31.87 -3.83 -7.90
CA SER A 104 31.02 -3.52 -9.05
C SER A 104 30.25 -4.74 -9.53
N ASP A 105 30.83 -5.95 -9.47
CA ASP A 105 30.14 -7.19 -9.82
C ASP A 105 28.95 -7.44 -8.85
N ILE A 106 29.17 -7.17 -7.57
CA ILE A 106 28.13 -7.33 -6.54
C ILE A 106 27.03 -6.30 -6.73
N GLU A 107 27.38 -5.02 -6.94
CA GLU A 107 26.43 -3.94 -7.21
C GLU A 107 25.59 -4.23 -8.45
N ASN A 108 26.22 -4.65 -9.55
CA ASN A 108 25.52 -4.99 -10.80
C ASN A 108 24.60 -6.22 -10.69
N SER A 109 24.95 -7.14 -9.75
CA SER A 109 24.11 -8.32 -9.47
C SER A 109 22.98 -8.04 -8.48
N PHE A 110 23.04 -6.92 -7.74
CA PHE A 110 22.08 -6.57 -6.70
C PHE A 110 20.87 -5.88 -7.33
N ASN A 111 19.71 -6.47 -7.16
CA ASN A 111 18.47 -5.85 -7.62
C ASN A 111 17.95 -4.89 -6.56
N SER A 112 17.72 -3.65 -6.95
CA SER A 112 17.19 -2.64 -6.04
C SER A 112 15.85 -3.10 -5.42
N ILE A 113 15.68 -2.82 -4.13
CA ILE A 113 14.46 -3.07 -3.38
C ILE A 113 13.37 -2.12 -3.85
N THR A 114 13.76 -0.87 -4.17
CA THR A 114 12.87 0.17 -4.69
C THR A 114 12.92 0.18 -6.20
N ARG A 115 11.76 0.28 -6.83
CA ARG A 115 11.63 0.34 -8.30
C ARG A 115 10.84 1.56 -8.72
N ALA A 116 11.44 2.39 -9.57
CA ALA A 116 10.75 3.54 -10.15
C ALA A 116 9.53 3.10 -10.99
N PHE A 117 8.43 3.83 -10.88
CA PHE A 117 7.18 3.59 -11.59
C PHE A 117 6.58 4.89 -12.13
N ARG A 118 5.92 4.84 -13.29
CA ARG A 118 5.34 5.99 -13.99
C ARG A 118 6.35 7.13 -14.18
N GLY A 119 7.48 6.82 -14.82
CA GLY A 119 8.51 7.83 -15.10
C GLY A 119 9.18 8.40 -13.84
N GLY A 120 9.21 7.63 -12.75
CA GLY A 120 9.83 8.05 -11.49
C GLY A 120 8.91 8.85 -10.57
N LYS A 121 7.62 9.03 -10.91
CA LYS A 121 6.65 9.69 -10.02
C LYS A 121 6.39 8.91 -8.73
N TYR A 122 6.54 7.59 -8.79
CA TYR A 122 6.33 6.68 -7.66
C TYR A 122 7.50 5.71 -7.54
N HIS A 123 7.67 5.18 -6.33
CA HIS A 123 8.57 4.09 -6.02
C HIS A 123 7.77 2.89 -5.49
N LEU A 124 8.04 1.71 -6.07
CA LEU A 124 7.38 0.47 -5.68
C LEU A 124 8.30 -0.40 -4.86
N ILE A 125 7.78 -0.97 -3.78
CA ILE A 125 8.46 -1.97 -2.96
C ILE A 125 7.62 -3.24 -2.99
N ARG A 126 8.15 -4.29 -3.63
CA ARG A 126 7.47 -5.57 -3.69
C ARG A 126 7.53 -6.31 -2.38
N THR A 127 6.38 -6.54 -1.79
CA THR A 127 6.20 -7.20 -0.51
C THR A 127 5.53 -8.54 -0.69
N ILE A 128 6.22 -9.62 -0.32
CA ILE A 128 5.71 -10.99 -0.41
C ILE A 128 4.65 -11.20 0.68
N ILE A 129 3.52 -11.80 0.31
CA ILE A 129 2.47 -12.21 1.23
C ILE A 129 2.46 -13.74 1.30
N PRO A 130 3.04 -14.34 2.36
CA PRO A 130 3.16 -15.79 2.43
C PRO A 130 1.81 -16.45 2.64
N LYS A 131 1.54 -17.51 1.87
CA LYS A 131 0.38 -18.36 2.07
C LYS A 131 0.60 -19.33 3.24
N ASN A 132 -0.47 -19.68 3.93
CA ASN A 132 -0.42 -20.74 4.93
C ASN A 132 -0.26 -22.10 4.23
N LYS A 133 0.71 -22.91 4.64
CA LYS A 133 0.97 -24.21 4.02
C LYS A 133 -0.13 -25.23 4.28
N THR A 134 -0.86 -25.09 5.38
CA THR A 134 -1.93 -26.02 5.78
C THR A 134 -3.30 -25.61 5.27
N MET A 135 -3.52 -24.34 5.02
CA MET A 135 -4.77 -23.79 4.48
C MET A 135 -4.43 -22.85 3.33
N SER A 136 -4.55 -23.34 2.10
CA SER A 136 -4.16 -22.60 0.89
C SER A 136 -4.93 -21.30 0.66
N SER A 137 -6.06 -21.12 1.34
CA SER A 137 -6.87 -19.89 1.29
C SER A 137 -6.47 -18.84 2.33
N GLN A 138 -5.58 -19.15 3.27
CA GLN A 138 -5.16 -18.21 4.30
C GLN A 138 -3.73 -17.70 4.08
N TYR A 139 -3.57 -16.42 4.32
CA TYR A 139 -2.27 -15.74 4.29
C TYR A 139 -1.70 -15.59 5.71
N LYS A 140 -0.38 -15.49 5.81
CA LYS A 140 0.32 -15.24 7.07
C LYS A 140 0.46 -13.75 7.41
N CYS A 141 -0.11 -12.89 6.60
CA CYS A 141 -0.20 -11.46 6.83
C CYS A 141 -1.60 -11.16 7.36
N THR A 142 -1.70 -10.52 8.50
CA THR A 142 -2.98 -10.11 9.09
C THR A 142 -3.29 -8.68 8.70
N MET A 143 -4.51 -8.41 8.28
CA MET A 143 -4.98 -7.07 7.94
C MET A 143 -6.00 -6.58 8.96
N TYR A 144 -5.93 -5.30 9.30
CA TYR A 144 -6.77 -4.63 10.28
C TYR A 144 -7.37 -3.34 9.72
N ASP A 145 -8.52 -2.94 10.24
CA ASP A 145 -9.01 -1.56 10.13
C ASP A 145 -8.41 -0.68 11.24
N GLU A 146 -8.74 0.63 11.25
CA GLU A 146 -8.30 1.57 12.30
C GLU A 146 -8.88 1.28 13.69
N ASN A 147 -9.90 0.41 13.81
CA ASN A 147 -10.47 -0.05 15.07
C ASN A 147 -9.91 -1.41 15.50
N GLU A 148 -8.82 -1.85 14.85
CA GLU A 148 -8.15 -3.13 15.09
C GLU A 148 -9.02 -4.38 14.80
N ASN A 149 -10.10 -4.22 14.02
CA ASN A 149 -10.86 -5.37 13.53
C ASN A 149 -10.10 -6.05 12.41
N ILE A 150 -10.11 -7.38 12.43
CA ILE A 150 -9.47 -8.19 11.40
C ILE A 150 -10.28 -8.13 10.10
N LEU A 151 -9.61 -7.86 9.00
CA LEU A 151 -10.15 -7.82 7.65
C LEU A 151 -9.54 -8.94 6.78
N GLU A 152 -10.26 -9.32 5.73
CA GLU A 152 -9.74 -10.24 4.72
C GLU A 152 -8.76 -9.51 3.78
N ILE A 153 -7.55 -10.06 3.61
CA ILE A 153 -6.51 -9.40 2.80
C ILE A 153 -6.92 -9.24 1.33
N ASN A 154 -7.87 -10.03 0.84
CA ASN A 154 -8.42 -9.93 -0.50
C ASN A 154 -9.27 -8.66 -0.73
N GLU A 155 -9.68 -7.98 0.34
CA GLU A 155 -10.41 -6.71 0.26
C GLU A 155 -9.47 -5.53 -0.06
N LEU A 156 -8.15 -5.74 0.08
CA LEU A 156 -7.16 -4.71 -0.21
C LEU A 156 -7.15 -4.37 -1.70
N ASN A 157 -7.34 -3.11 -2.02
CA ASN A 157 -7.30 -2.58 -3.38
C ASN A 157 -6.49 -1.28 -3.48
N GLU A 158 -6.36 -0.75 -4.66
CA GLU A 158 -5.54 0.43 -4.97
C GLU A 158 -6.02 1.74 -4.33
N SER A 159 -7.30 1.82 -3.94
CA SER A 159 -7.87 3.02 -3.31
C SER A 159 -7.57 3.11 -1.81
N HIS A 160 -7.12 2.02 -1.20
CA HIS A 160 -6.82 1.98 0.22
C HIS A 160 -5.46 2.59 0.53
N SER A 161 -5.44 3.53 1.47
CA SER A 161 -4.21 3.92 2.17
C SER A 161 -3.93 2.91 3.28
N ILE A 162 -2.68 2.50 3.41
CA ILE A 162 -2.28 1.48 4.38
C ILE A 162 -1.03 1.87 5.15
N ILE A 163 -0.87 1.29 6.33
CA ILE A 163 0.38 1.29 7.09
C ILE A 163 0.81 -0.18 7.25
N PRO A 164 1.91 -0.61 6.62
CA PRO A 164 2.39 -1.98 6.73
C PRO A 164 3.46 -2.14 7.80
N ILE A 165 3.50 -3.33 8.42
CA ILE A 165 4.66 -3.88 9.15
C ILE A 165 5.27 -4.97 8.27
N LEU A 166 6.56 -4.84 8.00
CA LEU A 166 7.33 -5.67 7.09
C LEU A 166 8.46 -6.39 7.83
N GLU A 167 8.80 -7.60 7.40
CA GLU A 167 10.05 -8.26 7.75
C GLU A 167 11.02 -8.15 6.57
N VAL A 168 12.20 -7.56 6.78
CA VAL A 168 13.30 -7.66 5.84
C VAL A 168 13.98 -9.01 6.08
N GLN A 169 13.50 -10.04 5.39
CA GLN A 169 13.75 -11.44 5.76
C GLN A 169 15.16 -11.90 5.42
N GLY A 170 15.65 -11.54 4.25
CA GLY A 170 16.95 -12.02 3.79
C GLY A 170 17.23 -11.71 2.34
N ILE A 171 18.35 -12.23 1.84
CA ILE A 171 18.79 -12.07 0.47
C ILE A 171 18.77 -13.43 -0.22
N LYS A 172 18.11 -13.52 -1.35
CA LYS A 172 18.13 -14.66 -2.23
C LYS A 172 19.16 -14.45 -3.34
N PHE A 173 20.12 -15.34 -3.40
CA PHE A 173 21.15 -15.39 -4.45
C PHE A 173 20.71 -16.38 -5.53
N SER A 174 20.55 -15.90 -6.73
CA SER A 174 20.43 -16.73 -7.93
C SER A 174 21.74 -16.70 -8.72
N ALA A 175 21.80 -17.45 -9.81
CA ALA A 175 23.01 -17.47 -10.66
C ALA A 175 23.36 -16.10 -11.29
N ARG A 176 22.41 -15.15 -11.34
CA ARG A 176 22.58 -13.88 -12.04
C ARG A 176 22.21 -12.64 -11.21
N SER A 177 21.59 -12.81 -10.07
CA SER A 177 21.04 -11.67 -9.33
C SER A 177 20.83 -11.96 -7.86
N PHE A 178 20.93 -10.91 -7.04
CA PHE A 178 20.69 -10.90 -5.62
C PHE A 178 19.39 -10.11 -5.36
N HIS A 179 18.46 -10.70 -4.63
CA HIS A 179 17.17 -10.10 -4.31
C HIS A 179 16.93 -10.07 -2.81
N VAL A 180 16.60 -8.92 -2.27
CA VAL A 180 16.10 -8.83 -0.91
C VAL A 180 14.63 -9.27 -0.86
N GLU A 181 14.31 -10.22 0.01
CA GLU A 181 12.94 -10.64 0.25
C GLU A 181 12.35 -9.82 1.40
N VAL A 182 11.37 -8.99 1.07
CA VAL A 182 10.55 -8.21 2.01
C VAL A 182 9.20 -8.89 2.15
N VAL A 183 8.78 -9.16 3.39
CA VAL A 183 7.60 -9.98 3.70
C VAL A 183 6.62 -9.18 4.54
N GLY A 184 5.36 -9.09 4.11
CA GLY A 184 4.29 -8.46 4.87
C GLY A 184 3.88 -9.29 6.09
N LYS A 185 3.80 -8.66 7.24
CA LYS A 185 3.38 -9.26 8.51
C LYS A 185 2.03 -8.78 8.96
N GLN A 186 1.85 -7.47 8.96
CA GLN A 186 0.58 -6.82 9.29
C GLN A 186 0.34 -5.65 8.36
N ILE A 187 -0.90 -5.35 8.09
CA ILE A 187 -1.33 -4.20 7.30
C ILE A 187 -2.51 -3.58 8.01
N MET A 188 -2.45 -2.27 8.25
CA MET A 188 -3.61 -1.51 8.71
C MET A 188 -4.16 -0.70 7.55
N ILE A 189 -5.45 -0.87 7.23
CA ILE A 189 -6.18 -0.03 6.28
C ILE A 189 -6.63 1.23 6.99
N LEU A 190 -6.32 2.38 6.40
CA LEU A 190 -6.78 3.68 6.86
C LEU A 190 -8.09 4.04 6.14
N ASN A 191 -9.11 4.38 6.91
CA ASN A 191 -10.38 4.84 6.38
C ASN A 191 -10.24 6.29 5.91
N ASN A 192 -9.96 6.49 4.65
CA ASN A 192 -10.04 7.79 4.00
C ASN A 192 -11.51 8.20 3.81
N LYS A 193 -12.26 8.36 4.91
CA LYS A 193 -13.62 8.94 4.78
C LYS A 193 -13.43 10.38 4.34
N PRO A 194 -13.90 10.77 3.13
CA PRO A 194 -13.86 12.16 2.72
C PRO A 194 -14.57 13.01 3.78
N ILE A 195 -13.92 14.06 4.25
CA ILE A 195 -14.41 14.94 5.32
C ILE A 195 -15.82 15.48 5.02
N PHE A 196 -16.20 15.55 3.74
CA PHE A 196 -17.46 16.10 3.26
C PHE A 196 -18.54 15.06 2.88
N ASN A 197 -18.38 13.79 3.23
CA ASN A 197 -19.41 12.75 3.00
C ASN A 197 -20.68 12.93 3.86
N SER A 198 -20.66 13.84 4.82
CA SER A 198 -21.82 14.23 5.60
C SER A 198 -21.98 15.74 5.57
N CYS A 199 -23.22 16.22 5.71
CA CYS A 199 -23.46 17.67 5.77
C CYS A 199 -22.86 18.26 7.04
N LEU A 200 -21.76 19.01 6.90
CA LEU A 200 -21.11 19.72 8.00
C LEU A 200 -21.63 21.16 8.18
N ILE A 201 -22.64 21.59 7.39
CA ILE A 201 -23.24 22.91 7.43
C ILE A 201 -23.99 23.08 8.73
N LYS A 202 -23.54 24.04 9.56
CA LYS A 202 -24.26 24.45 10.77
C LYS A 202 -25.26 25.54 10.40
N LYS A 203 -26.55 25.25 10.57
CA LYS A 203 -27.59 26.28 10.45
C LYS A 203 -27.48 27.22 11.65
N LYS A 204 -27.31 28.53 11.42
CA LYS A 204 -27.48 29.53 12.49
C LYS A 204 -28.96 29.47 12.91
N ASN A 205 -29.23 29.15 14.18
CA ASN A 205 -30.54 29.36 14.75
C ASN A 205 -30.81 30.87 14.74
N VAL A 206 -31.64 31.30 13.82
CA VAL A 206 -32.22 32.64 13.89
C VAL A 206 -33.28 32.54 14.99
N GLU A 207 -33.00 33.05 16.16
CA GLU A 207 -34.02 33.25 17.19
C GLU A 207 -35.02 34.23 16.60
N VAL A 208 -36.22 33.73 16.28
CA VAL A 208 -37.38 34.56 15.91
C VAL A 208 -37.79 35.25 17.22
N PRO A 209 -37.79 36.62 17.27
CA PRO A 209 -38.26 37.34 18.45
C PRO A 209 -39.74 36.96 18.66
N LYS A 210 -40.04 36.40 19.83
CA LYS A 210 -41.42 36.27 20.31
C LYS A 210 -41.99 37.65 20.52
N HIS A 211 -42.88 38.06 19.64
CA HIS A 211 -43.80 39.19 19.92
C HIS A 211 -45.22 38.66 20.06
N LEU A 212 -45.67 38.76 21.31
CA LEU A 212 -47.04 38.99 21.79
C LEU A 212 -48.17 38.13 21.28
N GLU A 213 -48.66 37.35 22.23
CA GLU A 213 -49.98 36.76 22.26
C GLU A 213 -51.09 37.80 22.18
N GLU A 214 -52.12 37.57 21.39
CA GLU A 214 -53.48 37.91 21.73
C GLU A 214 -54.44 36.93 21.11
N ASP A 215 -55.34 36.48 22.02
CA ASP A 215 -56.41 35.54 21.89
C ASP A 215 -57.26 35.68 20.60
N ASN A 216 -57.69 34.56 19.98
CA ASN A 216 -59.13 34.25 19.95
C ASN A 216 -59.42 32.85 19.38
N SER A 217 -60.38 32.27 20.05
CA SER A 217 -61.01 30.98 19.94
C SER A 217 -61.67 30.67 18.60
N ASN A 218 -61.74 29.32 18.37
CA ASN A 218 -62.76 28.58 17.62
C ASN A 218 -62.83 28.74 16.07
N VAL A 219 -62.70 27.63 15.37
CA VAL A 219 -63.78 26.87 14.73
C VAL A 219 -63.24 25.72 13.89
N LYS A 220 -63.95 24.65 13.94
CA LYS A 220 -63.84 23.32 13.35
C LYS A 220 -63.74 23.22 11.85
N ASN A 221 -63.09 22.13 11.43
CA ASN A 221 -63.45 21.14 10.40
C ASN A 221 -63.43 21.57 8.89
N ASN A 222 -62.73 20.76 8.18
CA ASN A 222 -63.10 19.85 7.08
C ASN A 222 -62.32 19.98 5.78
N THR A 223 -61.74 18.80 5.47
CA THR A 223 -61.79 18.08 4.17
C THR A 223 -61.38 18.72 2.85
N ASN A 224 -60.44 18.00 2.26
CA ASN A 224 -60.31 17.65 0.83
C ASN A 224 -60.09 18.77 -0.19
N THR A 225 -59.05 18.67 -0.96
CA THR A 225 -59.09 18.06 -2.31
C THR A 225 -57.79 18.33 -3.05
N LEU A 226 -57.37 17.35 -3.82
CA LEU A 226 -56.35 17.31 -4.83
C LEU A 226 -56.41 18.49 -5.80
N GLU A 227 -55.27 19.05 -6.18
CA GLU A 227 -55.09 19.53 -7.56
C GLU A 227 -53.61 19.30 -7.97
N GLU A 228 -53.49 18.46 -8.99
CA GLU A 228 -52.29 18.26 -9.80
C GLU A 228 -52.01 19.53 -10.59
N ILE A 229 -50.75 19.96 -10.61
CA ILE A 229 -50.27 20.85 -11.68
C ILE A 229 -49.00 20.23 -12.27
N ASP A 230 -49.17 19.73 -13.49
CA ASP A 230 -48.14 19.45 -14.47
C ASP A 230 -47.30 20.70 -14.74
N THR A 231 -45.99 20.56 -14.66
CA THR A 231 -45.06 21.31 -15.52
C THR A 231 -43.91 20.43 -15.90
N ASN A 232 -43.96 20.03 -17.14
CA ASN A 232 -42.90 19.32 -17.88
C ASN A 232 -41.73 20.24 -18.22
N ASN A 233 -40.57 19.56 -18.29
CA ASN A 233 -39.45 19.83 -19.19
C ASN A 233 -38.61 21.09 -18.99
N GLU A 234 -37.37 20.85 -18.55
CA GLU A 234 -36.13 21.37 -19.13
C GLU A 234 -34.94 21.13 -18.19
N GLU A 235 -34.46 19.89 -18.02
CA GLU A 235 -33.13 19.60 -17.33
C GLU A 235 -32.53 18.24 -17.71
N GLU A 236 -32.73 17.75 -18.94
CA GLU A 236 -32.14 16.45 -19.36
C GLU A 236 -30.86 16.55 -20.20
N ASP A 237 -30.43 17.73 -20.67
CA ASP A 237 -29.31 17.83 -21.62
C ASP A 237 -27.91 18.05 -21.01
N THR A 238 -27.80 18.31 -19.70
CA THR A 238 -26.50 18.57 -19.07
C THR A 238 -25.85 17.33 -18.40
N VAL A 239 -26.62 16.31 -18.10
CA VAL A 239 -26.10 15.10 -17.41
C VAL A 239 -25.47 14.13 -18.40
N ASN A 240 -25.94 14.06 -19.65
CA ASN A 240 -25.39 13.14 -20.65
C ASN A 240 -24.01 13.55 -21.19
N HIS A 241 -23.62 14.82 -21.08
CA HIS A 241 -22.29 15.27 -21.56
C HIS A 241 -21.16 14.97 -20.58
N ILE A 242 -21.47 14.82 -19.27
CA ILE A 242 -20.49 14.50 -18.24
C ILE A 242 -20.19 12.99 -18.24
N ILE A 243 -21.17 12.15 -18.53
CA ILE A 243 -21.03 10.69 -18.60
C ILE A 243 -20.18 10.26 -19.80
N ASP A 244 -20.24 10.97 -20.92
CA ASP A 244 -19.44 10.66 -22.12
C ASP A 244 -17.97 11.06 -21.99
N GLU A 245 -17.62 12.05 -21.17
CA GLU A 245 -16.21 12.40 -20.89
C GLU A 245 -15.56 11.44 -19.89
N GLU A 246 -16.29 10.93 -18.90
CA GLU A 246 -15.76 9.92 -17.97
C GLU A 246 -15.53 8.57 -18.66
N ASN A 247 -16.39 8.18 -19.60
CA ASN A 247 -16.20 6.94 -20.37
C ASN A 247 -15.04 7.02 -21.38
N LYS A 248 -14.71 8.20 -21.91
CA LYS A 248 -13.52 8.38 -22.75
C LYS A 248 -12.22 8.29 -21.96
N ASN A 249 -12.19 8.81 -20.74
CA ASN A 249 -11.02 8.74 -19.88
C ASN A 249 -10.76 7.31 -19.37
N THR A 250 -11.80 6.51 -19.14
CA THR A 250 -11.65 5.11 -18.70
C THR A 250 -11.09 4.22 -19.82
N ASN A 251 -11.46 4.50 -21.09
CA ASN A 251 -10.92 3.76 -22.23
C ASN A 251 -9.43 4.09 -22.50
N ILE A 252 -9.03 5.34 -22.31
CA ILE A 252 -7.61 5.76 -22.44
C ILE A 252 -6.73 5.11 -21.35
N ILE A 253 -7.27 4.94 -20.13
CA ILE A 253 -6.55 4.28 -19.03
C ILE A 253 -6.40 2.77 -19.31
N ASN A 254 -7.39 2.11 -19.88
CA ASN A 254 -7.34 0.69 -20.21
C ASN A 254 -6.39 0.38 -21.37
N ASP A 255 -6.30 1.25 -22.38
CA ASP A 255 -5.35 1.09 -23.48
C ASP A 255 -3.89 1.30 -23.05
N LEU A 256 -3.64 2.19 -22.07
CA LEU A 256 -2.32 2.39 -21.47
C LEU A 256 -1.89 1.24 -20.54
N LEU A 257 -2.82 0.51 -19.94
CA LEU A 257 -2.53 -0.65 -19.08
C LEU A 257 -2.18 -1.92 -19.87
N ASN A 258 -2.62 -2.01 -21.13
CA ASN A 258 -2.38 -3.18 -21.97
C ASN A 258 -1.10 -3.09 -22.82
N SER A 259 -0.50 -1.90 -22.97
CA SER A 259 0.71 -1.72 -23.79
C SER A 259 2.01 -2.15 -23.10
N ASP A 260 2.02 -2.39 -21.78
CA ASP A 260 3.22 -2.75 -21.02
C ASP A 260 3.40 -4.28 -20.82
N ASN A 261 2.59 -5.13 -21.49
CA ASN A 261 2.67 -6.59 -21.33
C ASN A 261 3.47 -7.32 -22.42
N ASP A 262 4.00 -6.62 -23.43
CA ASP A 262 4.68 -7.25 -24.58
C ASP A 262 6.21 -7.16 -24.57
N GLU A 263 6.86 -6.69 -23.48
CA GLU A 263 8.33 -6.77 -23.38
C GLU A 263 8.73 -7.43 -22.04
N ILE A 264 8.79 -8.78 -22.05
CA ILE A 264 9.85 -9.59 -21.35
C ILE A 264 9.81 -11.01 -21.92
#